data_8acee0178dcdfeb19697723ad418f1d7
#
_entry.id   8acee0178dcdfeb19697723ad418f1d7
#
_cell.length_a   1.000
_cell.length_b   1.000
_cell.length_c   1.000
_cell.angle_alpha   90.00
_cell.angle_beta   90.00
_cell.angle_gamma   90.00
#
_symmetry.space_group_name_H-M   'P 1'
#
loop_
_entity.id
_entity.type
_entity.pdbx_description
1 polymer ?
#
loop_
_entity_poly.entity_id
_entity_poly.type
_entity_poly.pdbx_seq_one_letter_code
_entity_poly.pdbx_strand_id
1 'polypeptide(L)'
;RTGTYQAALKVFIRNTWDWILVDLRKSDVDYILRHCGNYKECVPTLQKRGKEWFLDFVFQTTVKLLENPVERILAVDLGLNSACTCSVMDAEGTVLGREFLSLPREYDSLSHAISHIKHAQKLCAGRTPRLWAQAKGINDDIAVKTAQFIVDTAVKYDVDCIVMEHLDLTGKKRGSKKMRLHLWKAKYVQSMVMEKAHRNLIRVARVCAWNTSRLAFDGSGRVSRGKEADLPSYSLCRFTSGKQYNCDLNASYNIGARYFIRERLKTLPATAGQAVTAKVPELAHRSTNTLSTLIRLIAELQGFPSAADGVTAG
;
A
#
# COMPACT_ATOMS: atom_id res chain seq x y z
N ARG A 1 42.51 -10.42 -13.73
CA ARG A 1 42.11 -11.64 -12.97
C ARG A 1 40.72 -12.02 -13.47
N THR A 2 40.64 -13.03 -14.33
CA THR A 2 39.40 -13.73 -14.71
C THR A 2 39.04 -14.74 -13.62
N GLY A 3 38.60 -14.27 -12.47
CA GLY A 3 38.13 -15.14 -11.42
C GLY A 3 36.73 -15.64 -11.74
N THR A 4 36.58 -16.93 -11.97
CA THR A 4 35.27 -17.60 -11.96
C THR A 4 34.85 -17.77 -10.49
N TYR A 5 33.67 -17.29 -10.16
CA TYR A 5 33.06 -17.54 -8.84
C TYR A 5 32.36 -18.90 -8.88
N GLN A 6 32.56 -19.73 -7.87
CA GLN A 6 31.97 -21.06 -7.77
C GLN A 6 31.28 -21.26 -6.43
N ALA A 7 30.17 -21.98 -6.45
CA ALA A 7 29.50 -22.47 -5.25
C ALA A 7 29.63 -24.00 -5.17
N ALA A 8 29.97 -24.52 -4.00
CA ALA A 8 29.93 -25.96 -3.72
C ALA A 8 28.55 -26.29 -3.13
N LEU A 9 27.78 -27.12 -3.83
CA LEU A 9 26.46 -27.56 -3.41
C LEU A 9 26.51 -29.04 -2.99
N LYS A 10 26.05 -29.31 -1.77
CA LYS A 10 25.85 -30.70 -1.31
C LYS A 10 24.47 -31.20 -1.77
N VAL A 11 24.44 -32.14 -2.68
CA VAL A 11 23.22 -32.65 -3.30
C VAL A 11 23.13 -34.16 -3.15
N PHE A 12 21.91 -34.69 -3.12
CA PHE A 12 21.67 -36.13 -3.05
C PHE A 12 21.59 -36.69 -4.47
N ILE A 13 22.62 -37.43 -4.86
CA ILE A 13 22.75 -38.02 -6.24
C ILE A 13 23.06 -39.52 -6.09
N ARG A 14 22.40 -40.37 -6.85
CA ARG A 14 22.66 -41.81 -6.90
C ARG A 14 22.71 -42.49 -5.55
N ASN A 15 21.72 -42.16 -4.68
CA ASN A 15 21.58 -42.68 -3.32
C ASN A 15 22.69 -42.28 -2.34
N THR A 16 23.47 -41.25 -2.64
CA THR A 16 24.50 -40.71 -1.73
C THR A 16 24.50 -39.18 -1.78
N TRP A 17 25.05 -38.58 -0.72
CA TRP A 17 25.30 -37.15 -0.68
C TRP A 17 26.69 -36.85 -1.26
N ASP A 18 26.71 -36.03 -2.30
CA ASP A 18 27.95 -35.63 -2.97
C ASP A 18 28.01 -34.11 -3.17
N TRP A 19 29.19 -33.58 -3.43
CA TRP A 19 29.44 -32.18 -3.68
C TRP A 19 29.60 -31.92 -5.15
N ILE A 20 28.82 -30.96 -5.69
CA ILE A 20 28.99 -30.44 -7.03
C ILE A 20 29.46 -29.00 -7.00
N LEU A 21 30.37 -28.63 -7.89
CA LEU A 21 30.80 -27.24 -8.12
C LEU A 21 29.95 -26.64 -9.23
N VAL A 22 29.38 -25.47 -8.97
CA VAL A 22 28.55 -24.73 -9.91
C VAL A 22 29.15 -23.35 -10.14
N ASP A 23 29.35 -22.98 -11.40
CA ASP A 23 29.82 -21.65 -11.76
C ASP A 23 28.73 -20.61 -11.54
N LEU A 24 29.08 -19.51 -10.86
CA LEU A 24 28.21 -18.37 -10.61
C LEU A 24 28.51 -17.25 -11.61
N ARG A 25 27.48 -16.56 -12.05
CA ARG A 25 27.66 -15.38 -12.91
C ARG A 25 28.35 -14.28 -12.12
N LYS A 26 29.41 -13.74 -12.68
CA LYS A 26 30.15 -12.63 -12.06
C LYS A 26 29.25 -11.43 -11.74
N SER A 27 28.32 -11.07 -12.63
CA SER A 27 27.37 -9.97 -12.43
C SER A 27 26.54 -10.13 -11.15
N ASP A 28 26.09 -11.37 -10.89
CA ASP A 28 25.22 -11.65 -9.74
C ASP A 28 26.03 -11.60 -8.43
N VAL A 29 27.24 -12.14 -8.44
CA VAL A 29 28.15 -12.05 -7.29
C VAL A 29 28.57 -10.61 -7.01
N ASP A 30 28.93 -9.84 -8.04
CA ASP A 30 29.29 -8.42 -7.91
C ASP A 30 28.09 -7.60 -7.39
N TYR A 31 26.87 -7.96 -7.77
CA TYR A 31 25.65 -7.35 -7.21
C TYR A 31 25.51 -7.65 -5.71
N ILE A 32 25.64 -8.92 -5.33
CA ILE A 32 25.56 -9.34 -3.92
C ILE A 32 26.60 -8.62 -3.09
N LEU A 33 27.86 -8.59 -3.52
CA LEU A 33 28.94 -7.93 -2.78
C LEU A 33 28.71 -6.43 -2.62
N ARG A 34 28.16 -5.76 -3.63
CA ARG A 34 27.87 -4.32 -3.57
C ARG A 34 26.69 -3.98 -2.69
N HIS A 35 25.64 -4.78 -2.73
CA HIS A 35 24.36 -4.44 -2.12
C HIS A 35 24.03 -5.18 -0.82
N CYS A 36 24.67 -6.34 -0.59
CA CYS A 36 24.37 -7.21 0.54
C CYS A 36 25.55 -7.47 1.46
N GLY A 37 26.73 -6.90 1.18
CA GLY A 37 27.97 -7.19 1.90
C GLY A 37 27.94 -6.95 3.43
N ASN A 38 27.03 -6.07 3.88
CA ASN A 38 26.83 -5.76 5.29
C ASN A 38 25.67 -6.53 5.94
N TYR A 39 25.01 -7.42 5.18
CA TYR A 39 23.87 -8.18 5.67
C TYR A 39 24.30 -9.57 6.13
N LYS A 40 23.56 -10.14 7.06
CA LYS A 40 23.77 -11.52 7.49
C LYS A 40 23.34 -12.45 6.35
N GLU A 41 24.29 -13.24 5.85
CA GLU A 41 24.00 -14.29 4.90
C GLU A 41 23.23 -15.42 5.58
N CYS A 42 22.14 -15.87 4.95
CA CYS A 42 21.34 -17.00 5.35
C CYS A 42 21.63 -18.19 4.44
N VAL A 43 21.10 -19.36 4.80
CA VAL A 43 21.28 -20.58 4.01
C VAL A 43 20.70 -20.39 2.61
N PRO A 44 21.49 -20.60 1.54
CA PRO A 44 20.99 -20.53 0.17
C PRO A 44 19.94 -21.61 -0.11
N THR A 45 19.00 -21.30 -1.00
CA THR A 45 17.95 -22.23 -1.37
C THR A 45 18.06 -22.59 -2.85
N LEU A 46 18.14 -23.88 -3.17
CA LEU A 46 18.11 -24.38 -4.56
C LEU A 46 16.66 -24.59 -5.00
N GLN A 47 16.23 -23.89 -6.04
CA GLN A 47 14.86 -23.97 -6.56
C GLN A 47 14.83 -24.30 -8.06
N LYS A 48 13.90 -25.17 -8.45
CA LYS A 48 13.63 -25.42 -9.87
C LYS A 48 12.46 -24.55 -10.33
N ARG A 49 12.72 -23.69 -11.33
CA ARG A 49 11.72 -22.82 -11.97
C ARG A 49 11.59 -23.18 -13.45
N GLY A 50 10.54 -23.90 -13.81
CA GLY A 50 10.38 -24.43 -15.15
C GLY A 50 11.41 -25.51 -15.47
N LYS A 51 12.29 -25.26 -16.45
CA LYS A 51 13.38 -26.18 -16.84
C LYS A 51 14.74 -25.82 -16.22
N GLU A 52 14.85 -24.68 -15.56
CA GLU A 52 16.10 -24.14 -15.03
C GLU A 52 16.16 -24.27 -13.50
N TRP A 53 17.39 -24.33 -12.98
CA TRP A 53 17.68 -24.33 -11.57
C TRP A 53 18.23 -22.98 -11.16
N PHE A 54 17.76 -22.47 -10.02
CA PHE A 54 18.17 -21.21 -9.43
C PHE A 54 18.72 -21.45 -8.04
N LEU A 55 19.83 -20.82 -7.72
CA LEU A 55 20.38 -20.76 -6.38
C LEU A 55 20.05 -19.37 -5.80
N ASP A 56 19.10 -19.31 -4.90
CA ASP A 56 18.67 -18.07 -4.27
C ASP A 56 19.50 -17.83 -2.99
N PHE A 57 20.28 -16.77 -2.98
CA PHE A 57 21.01 -16.31 -1.80
C PHE A 57 20.11 -15.37 -0.99
N VAL A 58 19.85 -15.74 0.25
CA VAL A 58 19.00 -14.98 1.18
C VAL A 58 19.89 -14.18 2.13
N PHE A 59 19.61 -12.89 2.25
CA PHE A 59 20.30 -12.00 3.17
C PHE A 59 19.32 -11.40 4.16
N GLN A 60 19.74 -11.29 5.42
CA GLN A 60 18.92 -10.74 6.50
C GLN A 60 19.62 -9.52 7.10
N THR A 61 18.86 -8.48 7.33
CA THR A 61 19.27 -7.33 8.14
C THR A 61 18.20 -6.99 9.15
N THR A 62 18.63 -6.42 10.27
CA THR A 62 17.70 -5.87 11.27
C THR A 62 17.71 -4.36 11.14
N VAL A 63 16.54 -3.80 10.90
CA VAL A 63 16.35 -2.36 10.80
C VAL A 63 15.68 -1.89 12.08
N LYS A 64 16.33 -0.96 12.80
CA LYS A 64 15.72 -0.29 13.95
C LYS A 64 15.01 0.95 13.46
N LEU A 65 13.68 0.90 13.45
CA LEU A 65 12.84 2.06 13.09
C LEU A 65 12.86 3.08 14.25
N LEU A 66 12.83 4.36 13.90
CA LEU A 66 12.78 5.44 14.88
C LEU A 66 11.42 5.41 15.58
N GLU A 67 11.42 5.60 16.91
CA GLU A 67 10.22 5.63 17.74
C GLU A 67 9.67 7.06 17.93
N ASN A 68 10.23 8.02 17.23
CA ASN A 68 9.78 9.42 17.31
C ASN A 68 8.28 9.56 16.96
N PRO A 69 7.60 10.57 17.49
CA PRO A 69 6.25 10.92 17.05
C PRO A 69 6.19 11.03 15.53
N VAL A 70 5.07 10.63 14.95
CA VAL A 70 4.84 10.75 13.50
C VAL A 70 4.30 12.14 13.24
N GLU A 71 5.07 12.95 12.53
CA GLU A 71 4.68 14.31 12.16
C GLU A 71 4.02 14.33 10.77
N ARG A 72 4.54 13.50 9.85
CA ARG A 72 4.09 13.45 8.47
C ARG A 72 3.85 12.02 8.01
N ILE A 73 2.74 11.80 7.31
CA ILE A 73 2.40 10.50 6.74
C ILE A 73 2.15 10.57 5.25
N LEU A 74 2.33 9.42 4.58
CA LEU A 74 1.80 9.16 3.25
C LEU A 74 0.59 8.23 3.37
N ALA A 75 -0.61 8.75 3.18
CA ALA A 75 -1.83 7.97 3.15
C ALA A 75 -2.07 7.45 1.72
N VAL A 76 -2.24 6.13 1.57
CA VAL A 76 -2.30 5.45 0.27
C VAL A 76 -3.61 4.70 0.11
N ASP A 77 -4.37 5.04 -0.92
CA ASP A 77 -5.51 4.27 -1.41
C ASP A 77 -5.08 3.44 -2.64
N LEU A 78 -5.23 2.11 -2.55
CA LEU A 78 -4.91 1.16 -3.62
C LEU A 78 -6.16 0.87 -4.45
N GLY A 79 -6.12 1.15 -5.74
CA GLY A 79 -7.27 0.99 -6.65
C GLY A 79 -7.11 -0.14 -7.67
N LEU A 80 -8.23 -0.46 -8.34
CA LEU A 80 -8.25 -1.37 -9.49
C LEU A 80 -8.08 -0.64 -10.83
N ASN A 81 -8.43 0.63 -10.89
CA ASN A 81 -8.37 1.43 -12.11
C ASN A 81 -7.19 2.40 -12.08
N SER A 82 -6.98 3.03 -10.94
CA SER A 82 -5.80 3.80 -10.59
C SER A 82 -4.93 2.90 -9.72
N ALA A 83 -3.64 2.77 -10.01
CA ALA A 83 -2.77 1.83 -9.27
C ALA A 83 -2.71 2.21 -7.79
N CYS A 84 -2.49 3.49 -7.51
CA CYS A 84 -2.65 4.09 -6.19
C CYS A 84 -2.86 5.60 -6.27
N THR A 85 -3.47 6.13 -5.22
CA THR A 85 -3.57 7.55 -4.93
C THR A 85 -2.93 7.80 -3.57
N CYS A 86 -1.99 8.74 -3.54
CA CYS A 86 -1.21 9.08 -2.36
C CYS A 86 -1.51 10.50 -1.91
N SER A 87 -1.69 10.70 -0.61
CA SER A 87 -1.84 12.02 0.01
C SER A 87 -0.85 12.15 1.15
N VAL A 88 -0.03 13.20 1.11
CA VAL A 88 0.87 13.55 2.20
C VAL A 88 0.09 14.43 3.19
N MET A 89 0.06 14.04 4.45
CA MET A 89 -0.70 14.74 5.49
C MET A 89 0.16 14.90 6.74
N ASP A 90 0.07 16.07 7.37
CA ASP A 90 0.68 16.34 8.68
C ASP A 90 -0.22 15.90 9.84
N ALA A 91 0.30 16.03 11.07
CA ALA A 91 -0.39 15.64 12.29
C ALA A 91 -1.62 16.52 12.61
N GLU A 92 -1.73 17.69 12.02
CA GLU A 92 -2.84 18.62 12.11
C GLU A 92 -3.96 18.30 11.11
N GLY A 93 -3.70 17.39 10.16
CA GLY A 93 -4.64 16.99 9.12
C GLY A 93 -4.54 17.82 7.84
N THR A 94 -3.51 18.66 7.71
CA THR A 94 -3.25 19.46 6.51
C THR A 94 -2.68 18.57 5.40
N VAL A 95 -3.21 18.70 4.19
CA VAL A 95 -2.72 17.97 3.02
C VAL A 95 -1.60 18.74 2.36
N LEU A 96 -0.37 18.24 2.48
CA LEU A 96 0.86 18.88 1.96
C LEU A 96 1.15 18.50 0.51
N GLY A 97 0.68 17.34 0.06
CA GLY A 97 0.94 16.86 -1.30
C GLY A 97 -0.04 15.79 -1.75
N ARG A 98 -0.16 15.61 -3.07
CA ARG A 98 -1.02 14.63 -3.72
C ARG A 98 -0.29 14.04 -4.90
N GLU A 99 -0.24 12.72 -4.98
CA GLU A 99 0.40 12.02 -6.08
C GLU A 99 -0.48 10.88 -6.58
N PHE A 100 -0.47 10.65 -7.88
CA PHE A 100 -1.28 9.62 -8.53
C PHE A 100 -0.40 8.74 -9.40
N LEU A 101 -0.56 7.44 -9.29
CA LEU A 101 0.05 6.51 -10.23
C LEU A 101 -1.01 5.98 -11.19
N SER A 102 -0.85 6.31 -12.46
CA SER A 102 -1.62 5.72 -13.55
C SER A 102 -0.71 4.86 -14.42
N LEU A 103 -1.13 3.64 -14.71
CA LEU A 103 -0.41 2.66 -15.52
C LEU A 103 -1.30 2.18 -16.70
N PRO A 104 -1.69 3.09 -17.62
CA PRO A 104 -2.68 2.77 -18.66
C PRO A 104 -2.23 1.64 -19.56
N ARG A 105 -0.98 1.61 -19.99
CA ARG A 105 -0.42 0.57 -20.87
C ARG A 105 -0.46 -0.81 -20.24
N GLU A 106 -0.08 -0.91 -18.96
CA GLU A 106 -0.08 -2.15 -18.20
C GLU A 106 -1.51 -2.64 -17.96
N TYR A 107 -2.44 -1.75 -17.65
CA TYR A 107 -3.84 -2.10 -17.48
C TYR A 107 -4.51 -2.52 -18.78
N ASP A 108 -4.18 -1.89 -19.91
CA ASP A 108 -4.66 -2.32 -21.23
C ASP A 108 -4.11 -3.71 -21.57
N SER A 109 -2.81 -3.93 -21.41
CA SER A 109 -2.17 -5.23 -21.60
C SER A 109 -2.80 -6.32 -20.72
N LEU A 110 -3.09 -6.02 -19.45
CA LEU A 110 -3.77 -6.93 -18.54
C LEU A 110 -5.21 -7.22 -19.02
N SER A 111 -5.92 -6.21 -19.49
CA SER A 111 -7.29 -6.35 -19.99
C SER A 111 -7.34 -7.22 -21.25
N HIS A 112 -6.40 -7.06 -22.16
CA HIS A 112 -6.23 -7.94 -23.33
C HIS A 112 -5.91 -9.38 -22.92
N ALA A 113 -4.96 -9.59 -22.02
CA ALA A 113 -4.62 -10.92 -21.52
C ALA A 113 -5.83 -11.61 -20.86
N ILE A 114 -6.61 -10.88 -20.07
CA ILE A 114 -7.86 -11.39 -19.46
C ILE A 114 -8.89 -11.76 -20.54
N SER A 115 -9.03 -10.95 -21.59
CA SER A 115 -9.94 -11.23 -22.71
C SER A 115 -9.54 -12.51 -23.47
N HIS A 116 -8.24 -12.71 -23.71
CA HIS A 116 -7.72 -13.94 -24.32
C HIS A 116 -8.01 -15.17 -23.44
N ILE A 117 -7.83 -15.07 -22.11
CA ILE A 117 -8.18 -16.16 -21.20
C ILE A 117 -9.67 -16.49 -21.29
N LYS A 118 -10.54 -15.47 -21.24
CA LYS A 118 -12.00 -15.67 -21.34
C LYS A 118 -12.40 -16.30 -22.66
N HIS A 119 -11.79 -15.87 -23.76
CA HIS A 119 -12.07 -16.43 -25.10
C HIS A 119 -11.63 -17.89 -25.17
N ALA A 120 -10.41 -18.19 -24.76
CA ALA A 120 -9.88 -19.56 -24.75
C ALA A 120 -10.74 -20.49 -23.87
N GLN A 121 -11.20 -20.02 -22.69
CA GLN A 121 -12.10 -20.78 -21.83
C GLN A 121 -13.49 -21.06 -22.42
N LYS A 122 -13.97 -20.21 -23.34
CA LYS A 122 -15.24 -20.44 -24.06
C LYS A 122 -15.08 -21.48 -25.17
N LEU A 123 -13.95 -21.45 -25.88
CA LEU A 123 -13.68 -22.36 -27.02
C LEU A 123 -13.22 -23.74 -26.57
N CYS A 124 -12.42 -23.80 -25.54
CA CYS A 124 -11.83 -25.04 -25.03
C CYS A 124 -11.99 -25.08 -23.52
N ALA A 125 -12.64 -26.12 -23.02
CA ALA A 125 -12.68 -26.39 -21.58
C ALA A 125 -11.29 -26.74 -20.96
N GLY A 126 -10.22 -26.71 -21.79
CA GLY A 126 -8.87 -27.06 -21.42
C GLY A 126 -8.13 -26.02 -20.57
N ARG A 127 -7.00 -26.45 -20.03
CA ARG A 127 -6.11 -25.59 -19.24
C ARG A 127 -5.37 -24.58 -20.14
N THR A 128 -5.33 -23.31 -19.73
CA THR A 128 -4.63 -22.22 -20.45
C THR A 128 -3.47 -21.66 -19.62
N PRO A 129 -2.46 -22.49 -19.21
CA PRO A 129 -1.43 -22.08 -18.25
C PRO A 129 -0.56 -20.93 -18.77
N ARG A 130 -0.26 -20.90 -20.08
CA ARG A 130 0.55 -19.82 -20.68
C ARG A 130 -0.14 -18.47 -20.61
N LEU A 131 -1.45 -18.40 -20.91
CA LEU A 131 -2.22 -17.15 -20.83
C LEU A 131 -2.33 -16.65 -19.40
N TRP A 132 -2.53 -17.56 -18.44
CA TRP A 132 -2.52 -17.21 -17.03
C TRP A 132 -1.14 -16.73 -16.54
N ALA A 133 -0.05 -17.36 -17.01
CA ALA A 133 1.30 -16.93 -16.67
C ALA A 133 1.56 -15.51 -17.18
N GLN A 134 1.15 -15.21 -18.43
CA GLN A 134 1.25 -13.87 -19.01
C GLN A 134 0.47 -12.83 -18.19
N ALA A 135 -0.81 -13.10 -17.91
CA ALA A 135 -1.64 -12.17 -17.12
C ALA A 135 -1.09 -11.94 -15.70
N LYS A 136 -0.56 -12.99 -15.06
CA LYS A 136 0.10 -12.89 -13.76
C LYS A 136 1.37 -12.05 -13.84
N GLY A 137 2.22 -12.25 -14.86
CA GLY A 137 3.45 -11.49 -15.06
C GLY A 137 3.19 -9.99 -15.24
N ILE A 138 2.20 -9.61 -16.07
CA ILE A 138 1.78 -8.21 -16.22
C ILE A 138 1.32 -7.63 -14.87
N ASN A 139 0.55 -8.39 -14.11
CA ASN A 139 0.04 -7.93 -12.83
C ASN A 139 1.13 -7.86 -11.75
N ASP A 140 2.19 -8.67 -11.86
CA ASP A 140 3.40 -8.56 -11.03
C ASP A 140 4.15 -7.26 -11.31
N ASP A 141 4.30 -6.89 -12.59
CA ASP A 141 4.93 -5.64 -13.00
C ASP A 141 4.15 -4.42 -12.47
N ILE A 142 2.81 -4.43 -12.58
CA ILE A 142 1.95 -3.41 -11.98
C ILE A 142 2.21 -3.31 -10.47
N ALA A 143 2.28 -4.43 -9.76
CA ALA A 143 2.49 -4.45 -8.32
C ALA A 143 3.87 -3.89 -7.92
N VAL A 144 4.93 -4.26 -8.65
CA VAL A 144 6.29 -3.77 -8.42
C VAL A 144 6.37 -2.26 -8.63
N LYS A 145 5.84 -1.76 -9.76
CA LYS A 145 5.81 -0.32 -10.10
C LYS A 145 5.01 0.47 -9.06
N THR A 146 3.87 -0.08 -8.61
CA THR A 146 3.05 0.56 -7.58
C THR A 146 3.78 0.67 -6.24
N ALA A 147 4.40 -0.43 -5.79
CA ALA A 147 5.15 -0.41 -4.53
C ALA A 147 6.36 0.53 -4.58
N GLN A 148 7.07 0.57 -5.71
CA GLN A 148 8.20 1.49 -5.90
C GLN A 148 7.73 2.94 -5.84
N PHE A 149 6.69 3.30 -6.60
CA PHE A 149 6.14 4.66 -6.62
C PHE A 149 5.72 5.15 -5.22
N ILE A 150 5.06 4.29 -4.43
CA ILE A 150 4.64 4.63 -3.07
C ILE A 150 5.85 4.98 -2.20
N VAL A 151 6.91 4.16 -2.25
CA VAL A 151 8.10 4.38 -1.43
C VAL A 151 8.89 5.59 -1.93
N ASP A 152 9.04 5.78 -3.24
CA ASP A 152 9.71 6.95 -3.81
C ASP A 152 8.97 8.25 -3.44
N THR A 153 7.63 8.21 -3.45
CA THR A 153 6.81 9.33 -2.97
C THR A 153 7.04 9.60 -1.48
N ALA A 154 7.10 8.55 -0.66
CA ALA A 154 7.35 8.68 0.76
C ALA A 154 8.73 9.31 1.05
N VAL A 155 9.76 8.89 0.33
CA VAL A 155 11.11 9.47 0.41
C VAL A 155 11.13 10.92 -0.08
N LYS A 156 10.47 11.20 -1.22
CA LYS A 156 10.38 12.55 -1.80
C LYS A 156 9.82 13.59 -0.82
N TYR A 157 8.82 13.21 -0.04
CA TYR A 157 8.15 14.10 0.90
C TYR A 157 8.66 13.97 2.33
N ASP A 158 9.70 13.16 2.55
CA ASP A 158 10.30 12.92 3.87
C ASP A 158 9.24 12.58 4.93
N VAL A 159 8.49 11.50 4.68
CA VAL A 159 7.43 11.07 5.58
C VAL A 159 7.92 10.03 6.59
N ASP A 160 7.39 10.09 7.80
CA ASP A 160 7.75 9.17 8.89
C ASP A 160 7.06 7.80 8.76
N CYS A 161 5.86 7.80 8.13
CA CYS A 161 5.03 6.61 8.09
C CYS A 161 4.17 6.55 6.82
N ILE A 162 4.16 5.39 6.16
CA ILE A 162 3.21 5.07 5.09
C ILE A 162 1.99 4.39 5.71
N VAL A 163 0.80 4.93 5.42
CA VAL A 163 -0.47 4.43 5.95
C VAL A 163 -1.31 3.84 4.83
N MET A 164 -1.69 2.58 4.97
CA MET A 164 -2.52 1.85 4.02
C MET A 164 -3.76 1.27 4.68
N GLU A 165 -4.76 0.88 3.87
CA GLU A 165 -5.91 0.14 4.37
C GLU A 165 -5.55 -1.31 4.73
N HIS A 166 -6.18 -1.84 5.77
CA HIS A 166 -6.19 -3.28 6.01
C HIS A 166 -7.21 -3.92 5.05
N LEU A 167 -6.71 -4.54 3.98
CA LEU A 167 -7.54 -5.17 2.96
C LEU A 167 -7.77 -6.65 3.29
N ASP A 168 -8.99 -6.98 3.70
CA ASP A 168 -9.46 -8.35 3.73
C ASP A 168 -10.11 -8.69 2.38
N LEU A 169 -9.39 -9.48 1.59
CA LEU A 169 -9.82 -9.93 0.26
C LEU A 169 -10.38 -11.35 0.29
N THR A 170 -10.68 -11.87 1.47
CA THR A 170 -11.39 -13.14 1.63
C THR A 170 -12.85 -12.99 1.18
N GLY A 171 -13.46 -14.07 0.73
CA GLY A 171 -14.83 -14.06 0.26
C GLY A 171 -15.00 -14.18 -1.26
N LYS A 172 -16.22 -14.50 -1.66
CA LYS A 172 -16.58 -14.74 -3.07
C LYS A 172 -16.58 -13.45 -3.89
N LYS A 173 -15.67 -13.37 -4.86
CA LYS A 173 -15.62 -12.28 -5.83
C LYS A 173 -16.72 -12.46 -6.87
N ARG A 174 -17.54 -11.45 -7.08
CA ARG A 174 -18.69 -11.46 -7.99
C ARG A 174 -18.66 -10.30 -8.98
N GLY A 175 -19.49 -10.37 -10.03
CA GLY A 175 -19.67 -9.31 -11.01
C GLY A 175 -18.64 -9.26 -12.14
N SER A 176 -18.75 -8.26 -13.00
CA SER A 176 -17.90 -8.07 -14.20
C SER A 176 -16.42 -7.95 -13.90
N LYS A 177 -16.05 -7.40 -12.74
CA LYS A 177 -14.65 -7.22 -12.30
C LYS A 177 -14.07 -8.43 -11.56
N LYS A 178 -14.82 -9.57 -11.46
CA LYS A 178 -14.40 -10.77 -10.71
C LYS A 178 -12.97 -11.21 -11.03
N MET A 179 -12.61 -11.28 -12.31
CA MET A 179 -11.30 -11.77 -12.72
C MET A 179 -10.19 -10.76 -12.39
N ARG A 180 -10.41 -9.46 -12.58
CA ARG A 180 -9.46 -8.41 -12.14
C ARG A 180 -9.24 -8.45 -10.63
N LEU A 181 -10.31 -8.58 -9.85
CA LEU A 181 -10.23 -8.72 -8.39
C LEU A 181 -9.49 -9.99 -7.95
N HIS A 182 -9.63 -11.09 -8.71
CA HIS A 182 -8.91 -12.32 -8.43
C HIS A 182 -7.40 -12.21 -8.69
N LEU A 183 -7.03 -11.47 -9.73
CA LEU A 183 -5.64 -11.22 -10.08
C LEU A 183 -5.02 -10.11 -9.21
N TRP A 184 -5.82 -9.21 -8.64
CA TRP A 184 -5.32 -8.05 -7.91
C TRP A 184 -4.43 -8.42 -6.73
N LYS A 185 -3.20 -7.94 -6.77
CA LYS A 185 -2.15 -8.29 -5.81
C LYS A 185 -1.96 -7.25 -4.70
N ALA A 186 -3.04 -6.65 -4.20
CA ALA A 186 -2.96 -5.61 -3.17
C ALA A 186 -2.14 -6.01 -1.94
N LYS A 187 -2.31 -7.23 -1.43
CA LYS A 187 -1.50 -7.73 -0.30
C LYS A 187 -0.01 -7.85 -0.65
N TYR A 188 0.30 -8.23 -1.89
CA TYR A 188 1.69 -8.30 -2.37
C TYR A 188 2.31 -6.90 -2.49
N VAL A 189 1.55 -5.91 -3.02
CA VAL A 189 1.97 -4.50 -3.01
C VAL A 189 2.27 -4.04 -1.59
N GLN A 190 1.38 -4.30 -0.64
CA GLN A 190 1.58 -3.92 0.76
C GLN A 190 2.81 -4.57 1.40
N SER A 191 3.08 -5.84 1.08
CA SER A 191 4.28 -6.53 1.56
C SER A 191 5.55 -5.91 0.99
N MET A 192 5.57 -5.61 -0.31
CA MET A 192 6.72 -4.97 -0.97
C MET A 192 6.94 -3.54 -0.47
N VAL A 193 5.86 -2.78 -0.25
CA VAL A 193 5.95 -1.42 0.35
C VAL A 193 6.57 -1.51 1.73
N MET A 194 6.12 -2.44 2.57
CA MET A 194 6.66 -2.61 3.92
C MET A 194 8.15 -2.92 3.90
N GLU A 195 8.58 -3.87 3.05
CA GLU A 195 10.00 -4.22 2.92
C GLU A 195 10.85 -3.04 2.46
N LYS A 196 10.43 -2.35 1.39
CA LYS A 196 11.16 -1.20 0.83
C LYS A 196 11.15 0.02 1.75
N ALA A 197 10.02 0.30 2.42
CA ALA A 197 9.89 1.40 3.37
C ALA A 197 10.81 1.22 4.58
N HIS A 198 10.86 0.01 5.15
CA HIS A 198 11.74 -0.30 6.27
C HIS A 198 13.22 -0.12 5.91
N ARG A 199 13.63 -0.43 4.69
CA ARG A 199 15.00 -0.14 4.21
C ARG A 199 15.32 1.36 4.20
N ASN A 200 14.32 2.21 4.04
CA ASN A 200 14.43 3.67 4.12
C ASN A 200 14.07 4.23 5.51
N LEU A 201 14.02 3.39 6.54
CA LEU A 201 13.66 3.75 7.92
C LEU A 201 12.24 4.29 8.09
N ILE A 202 11.40 4.16 7.07
CA ILE A 202 10.01 4.64 7.08
C ILE A 202 9.11 3.56 7.69
N ARG A 203 8.29 3.94 8.66
CA ARG A 203 7.30 3.06 9.28
C ARG A 203 6.14 2.76 8.33
N VAL A 204 5.47 1.63 8.53
CA VAL A 204 4.26 1.27 7.78
C VAL A 204 3.15 0.91 8.76
N ALA A 205 2.00 1.56 8.59
CA ALA A 205 0.82 1.32 9.41
C ALA A 205 -0.39 0.92 8.54
N ARG A 206 -1.33 0.21 9.16
CA ARG A 206 -2.59 -0.16 8.53
C ARG A 206 -3.76 0.38 9.33
N VAL A 207 -4.78 0.88 8.62
CA VAL A 207 -6.03 1.36 9.20
C VAL A 207 -7.22 0.55 8.69
N CYS A 208 -8.33 0.58 9.41
CA CYS A 208 -9.55 -0.11 9.00
C CYS A 208 -10.09 0.48 7.69
N ALA A 209 -10.40 -0.39 6.71
CA ALA A 209 -10.90 -0.01 5.39
C ALA A 209 -12.41 0.31 5.37
N TRP A 210 -13.11 0.15 6.49
CA TRP A 210 -14.57 0.31 6.53
C TRP A 210 -15.01 1.72 6.14
N ASN A 211 -15.74 1.85 5.02
CA ASN A 211 -16.31 3.09 4.51
C ASN A 211 -15.32 4.26 4.24
N THR A 212 -14.00 4.03 4.11
CA THR A 212 -13.02 5.07 3.74
C THR A 212 -13.42 5.78 2.45
N SER A 213 -13.88 5.03 1.47
CA SER A 213 -14.29 5.52 0.17
C SER A 213 -15.78 5.94 0.08
N ARG A 214 -16.57 5.70 1.12
CA ARG A 214 -18.00 6.00 1.13
C ARG A 214 -18.38 7.21 1.97
N LEU A 215 -17.49 7.67 2.81
CA LEU A 215 -17.70 8.84 3.66
C LEU A 215 -16.91 10.02 3.11
N ALA A 216 -17.50 11.20 3.16
CA ALA A 216 -16.84 12.45 2.80
C ALA A 216 -15.76 12.80 3.83
N PHE A 217 -14.60 13.23 3.37
CA PHE A 217 -13.51 13.62 4.27
C PHE A 217 -13.84 14.85 5.11
N ASP A 218 -14.75 15.71 4.64
CA ASP A 218 -15.22 16.91 5.33
C ASP A 218 -16.29 16.64 6.41
N GLY A 219 -16.63 15.38 6.64
CA GLY A 219 -17.63 15.00 7.65
C GLY A 219 -19.09 15.18 7.22
N SER A 220 -19.38 15.62 5.99
CA SER A 220 -20.73 15.88 5.51
C SER A 220 -21.60 14.62 5.32
N GLY A 221 -21.06 13.42 5.56
CA GLY A 221 -21.78 12.17 5.52
C GLY A 221 -21.41 11.27 4.35
N ARG A 222 -22.35 10.51 3.80
CA ARG A 222 -22.11 9.58 2.70
C ARG A 222 -21.94 10.31 1.38
N VAL A 223 -21.00 9.87 0.55
CA VAL A 223 -20.80 10.36 -0.81
C VAL A 223 -21.66 9.57 -1.79
N SER A 224 -22.25 10.26 -2.77
CA SER A 224 -22.93 9.65 -3.93
C SER A 224 -21.95 9.47 -5.08
N ARG A 225 -22.13 8.39 -5.89
CA ARG A 225 -21.21 8.04 -6.98
C ARG A 225 -21.92 7.55 -8.23
N GLY A 226 -21.30 7.75 -9.38
CA GLY A 226 -21.75 7.23 -10.66
C GLY A 226 -23.18 7.66 -10.99
N LYS A 227 -24.06 6.71 -11.33
CA LYS A 227 -25.45 7.00 -11.72
C LYS A 227 -26.27 7.65 -10.62
N GLU A 228 -26.00 7.33 -9.34
CA GLU A 228 -26.72 7.94 -8.20
C GLU A 228 -26.42 9.43 -8.04
N ALA A 229 -25.29 9.89 -8.55
CA ALA A 229 -24.81 11.27 -8.42
C ALA A 229 -24.93 12.06 -9.73
N ASP A 230 -25.35 11.42 -10.82
CA ASP A 230 -25.37 12.01 -12.17
C ASP A 230 -24.01 12.63 -12.53
N LEU A 231 -22.94 11.84 -12.36
CA LEU A 231 -21.57 12.26 -12.59
C LEU A 231 -20.99 11.60 -13.85
N PRO A 232 -20.18 12.34 -14.64
CA PRO A 232 -19.61 11.84 -15.89
C PRO A 232 -18.61 10.70 -15.70
N SER A 233 -18.09 10.52 -14.48
CA SER A 233 -17.08 9.51 -14.18
C SER A 233 -17.27 8.86 -12.81
N TYR A 234 -16.97 7.57 -12.72
CA TYR A 234 -16.90 6.85 -11.44
C TYR A 234 -15.70 7.25 -10.55
N SER A 235 -14.74 8.00 -11.07
CA SER A 235 -13.64 8.58 -10.30
C SER A 235 -14.07 9.80 -9.50
N LEU A 236 -15.26 10.33 -9.76
CA LEU A 236 -15.84 11.46 -9.03
C LEU A 236 -16.92 10.99 -8.06
N CYS A 237 -17.05 11.73 -6.97
CA CYS A 237 -18.15 11.62 -6.01
C CYS A 237 -18.73 13.00 -5.73
N ARG A 238 -20.00 13.01 -5.28
CA ARG A 238 -20.69 14.22 -4.80
C ARG A 238 -20.93 14.08 -3.31
N PHE A 239 -20.54 15.11 -2.56
CA PHE A 239 -20.79 15.21 -1.13
C PHE A 239 -22.21 15.70 -0.88
N THR A 240 -22.72 15.55 0.32
CA THR A 240 -24.06 16.05 0.73
C THR A 240 -24.17 17.55 0.58
N SER A 241 -23.04 18.28 0.69
CA SER A 241 -22.93 19.72 0.45
C SER A 241 -23.05 20.11 -1.04
N GLY A 242 -23.16 19.16 -1.96
CA GLY A 242 -23.15 19.39 -3.41
C GLY A 242 -21.75 19.43 -4.03
N LYS A 243 -20.69 19.49 -3.22
CA LYS A 243 -19.29 19.51 -3.69
C LYS A 243 -18.94 18.23 -4.45
N GLN A 244 -18.34 18.39 -5.63
CA GLN A 244 -17.78 17.27 -6.38
C GLN A 244 -16.31 17.12 -6.07
N TYR A 245 -15.86 15.87 -5.90
CA TYR A 245 -14.49 15.57 -5.54
C TYR A 245 -14.00 14.24 -6.13
N ASN A 246 -12.68 14.05 -6.21
CA ASN A 246 -12.10 12.77 -6.62
C ASN A 246 -12.29 11.73 -5.51
N CYS A 247 -12.82 10.54 -5.88
CA CYS A 247 -13.13 9.46 -4.95
C CYS A 247 -11.91 8.91 -4.22
N ASP A 248 -10.81 8.76 -4.96
CA ASP A 248 -9.59 8.12 -4.46
C ASP A 248 -8.85 9.09 -3.54
N LEU A 249 -8.86 10.41 -3.86
CA LEU A 249 -8.36 11.44 -2.93
C LEU A 249 -9.20 11.49 -1.64
N ASN A 250 -10.52 11.45 -1.77
CA ASN A 250 -11.41 11.41 -0.61
C ASN A 250 -11.07 10.20 0.29
N ALA A 251 -10.84 9.03 -0.31
CA ALA A 251 -10.45 7.83 0.42
C ALA A 251 -9.10 8.00 1.11
N SER A 252 -8.08 8.51 0.39
CA SER A 252 -6.74 8.70 0.96
C SER A 252 -6.74 9.66 2.15
N TYR A 253 -7.53 10.74 2.11
CA TYR A 253 -7.66 11.66 3.25
C TYR A 253 -8.29 10.99 4.47
N ASN A 254 -9.33 10.18 4.26
CA ASN A 254 -9.93 9.42 5.35
C ASN A 254 -8.96 8.38 5.93
N ILE A 255 -8.11 7.77 5.11
CA ILE A 255 -7.05 6.85 5.56
C ILE A 255 -6.07 7.59 6.47
N GLY A 256 -5.60 8.77 6.06
CA GLY A 256 -4.69 9.59 6.85
C GLY A 256 -5.30 10.06 8.17
N ALA A 257 -6.52 10.60 8.12
CA ALA A 257 -7.24 11.04 9.32
C ALA A 257 -7.42 9.91 10.34
N ARG A 258 -7.76 8.70 9.90
CA ARG A 258 -7.90 7.52 10.76
C ARG A 258 -6.62 7.14 11.49
N TYR A 259 -5.48 7.31 10.85
CA TYR A 259 -4.20 7.06 11.48
C TYR A 259 -3.98 8.04 12.64
N PHE A 260 -4.06 9.35 12.40
CA PHE A 260 -3.84 10.36 13.43
C PHE A 260 -4.88 10.32 14.54
N ILE A 261 -6.15 10.09 14.23
CA ILE A 261 -7.20 9.89 15.26
C ILE A 261 -6.82 8.72 16.17
N ARG A 262 -6.41 7.59 15.61
CA ARG A 262 -6.00 6.43 16.39
C ARG A 262 -4.79 6.73 17.27
N GLU A 263 -3.77 7.36 16.74
CA GLU A 263 -2.55 7.65 17.48
C GLU A 263 -2.82 8.68 18.61
N ARG A 264 -3.60 9.72 18.34
CA ARG A 264 -3.99 10.71 19.38
C ARG A 264 -4.85 10.09 20.48
N LEU A 265 -5.77 9.19 20.15
CA LEU A 265 -6.57 8.49 21.16
C LEU A 265 -5.74 7.55 22.04
N LYS A 266 -4.66 6.97 21.51
CA LYS A 266 -3.74 6.13 22.29
C LYS A 266 -2.94 6.90 23.32
N THR A 267 -2.64 8.17 23.08
CA THR A 267 -1.85 9.00 24.01
C THR A 267 -2.68 9.56 25.15
N LEU A 268 -4.02 9.48 25.06
CA LEU A 268 -4.91 9.96 26.11
C LEU A 268 -5.06 8.94 27.24
N PRO A 269 -5.13 9.40 28.52
CA PRO A 269 -5.57 8.55 29.61
C PRO A 269 -6.97 7.98 29.34
N ALA A 270 -7.28 6.79 29.82
CA ALA A 270 -8.54 6.10 29.51
C ALA A 270 -9.80 6.94 29.82
N THR A 271 -9.80 7.66 30.94
CA THR A 271 -10.89 8.56 31.36
C THR A 271 -11.05 9.75 30.40
N ALA A 272 -9.95 10.38 29.99
CA ALA A 272 -9.97 11.50 29.06
C ALA A 272 -10.37 11.01 27.64
N GLY A 273 -9.89 9.85 27.23
CA GLY A 273 -10.27 9.22 25.96
C GLY A 273 -11.77 8.93 25.87
N GLN A 274 -12.39 8.44 26.94
CA GLN A 274 -13.84 8.23 27.01
C GLN A 274 -14.62 9.55 26.95
N ALA A 275 -14.18 10.56 27.69
CA ALA A 275 -14.82 11.89 27.70
C ALA A 275 -14.76 12.55 26.31
N VAL A 276 -13.63 12.49 25.63
CA VAL A 276 -13.47 13.02 24.26
C VAL A 276 -14.31 12.23 23.26
N THR A 277 -14.31 10.89 23.37
CA THR A 277 -15.11 10.03 22.49
C THR A 277 -16.61 10.31 22.61
N ALA A 278 -17.09 10.59 23.81
CA ALA A 278 -18.50 10.95 24.04
C ALA A 278 -18.87 12.31 23.43
N LYS A 279 -17.92 13.26 23.35
CA LYS A 279 -18.13 14.60 22.78
C LYS A 279 -17.98 14.67 21.26
N VAL A 280 -17.49 13.61 20.62
CA VAL A 280 -17.32 13.53 19.15
C VAL A 280 -18.32 12.53 18.59
N PRO A 281 -19.56 12.92 18.30
CA PRO A 281 -20.63 12.00 17.84
C PRO A 281 -20.27 11.24 16.56
N GLU A 282 -19.42 11.84 15.72
CA GLU A 282 -19.00 11.31 14.42
C GLU A 282 -17.66 10.58 14.48
N LEU A 283 -17.16 10.20 15.66
CA LEU A 283 -15.91 9.47 15.81
C LEU A 283 -15.92 8.15 15.00
N ALA A 284 -17.10 7.56 14.80
CA ALA A 284 -17.30 6.40 13.94
C ALA A 284 -16.96 6.69 12.47
N HIS A 285 -17.12 7.92 11.99
CA HIS A 285 -16.82 8.32 10.62
C HIS A 285 -15.33 8.53 10.39
N ARG A 286 -14.58 8.96 11.40
CA ARG A 286 -13.11 9.11 11.36
C ARG A 286 -12.62 9.86 10.12
N SER A 287 -13.25 10.99 9.81
CA SER A 287 -12.90 11.89 8.70
C SER A 287 -11.84 12.91 9.12
N THR A 288 -11.37 13.75 8.19
CA THR A 288 -10.47 14.87 8.51
C THR A 288 -11.15 15.89 9.42
N ASN A 289 -12.45 16.13 9.25
CA ASN A 289 -13.22 16.98 10.16
C ASN A 289 -13.26 16.40 11.58
N THR A 290 -13.44 15.08 11.70
CA THR A 290 -13.34 14.38 13.00
C THR A 290 -11.96 14.56 13.64
N LEU A 291 -10.89 14.51 12.86
CA LEU A 291 -9.52 14.76 13.33
C LEU A 291 -9.38 16.19 13.86
N SER A 292 -9.81 17.19 13.10
CA SER A 292 -9.76 18.61 13.52
C SER A 292 -10.56 18.87 14.80
N THR A 293 -11.76 18.29 14.92
CA THR A 293 -12.56 18.38 16.14
C THR A 293 -11.87 17.74 17.34
N LEU A 294 -11.24 16.57 17.13
CA LEU A 294 -10.50 15.87 18.17
C LEU A 294 -9.29 16.68 18.66
N ILE A 295 -8.53 17.28 17.74
CA ILE A 295 -7.39 18.14 18.05
C ILE A 295 -7.83 19.30 18.95
N ARG A 296 -8.90 20.00 18.56
CA ARG A 296 -9.45 21.11 19.34
C ARG A 296 -9.87 20.67 20.75
N LEU A 297 -10.62 19.59 20.88
CA LEU A 297 -11.07 19.08 22.17
C LEU A 297 -9.92 18.65 23.10
N ILE A 298 -8.86 18.07 22.53
CA ILE A 298 -7.66 17.72 23.31
C ILE A 298 -6.95 18.98 23.80
N ALA A 299 -6.81 20.01 22.96
CA ALA A 299 -6.21 21.29 23.35
C ALA A 299 -6.99 21.95 24.46
N GLU A 300 -8.34 21.98 24.39
CA GLU A 300 -9.22 22.50 25.44
C GLU A 300 -9.02 21.75 26.76
N LEU A 301 -8.89 20.41 26.73
CA LEU A 301 -8.64 19.61 27.94
C LEU A 301 -7.26 19.85 28.56
N GLN A 302 -6.28 20.25 27.76
CA GLN A 302 -4.93 20.57 28.23
C GLN A 302 -4.75 22.02 28.66
N GLY A 303 -5.80 22.86 28.58
CA GLY A 303 -5.78 24.28 28.97
C GLY A 303 -5.07 25.19 27.98
N PHE A 304 -4.83 24.76 26.74
CA PHE A 304 -4.30 25.59 25.65
C PHE A 304 -5.47 26.25 24.90
N PRO A 305 -5.44 27.59 24.66
CA PRO A 305 -6.45 28.25 23.84
C PRO A 305 -6.40 27.70 22.42
N SER A 306 -7.57 27.43 21.86
CA SER A 306 -7.70 26.96 20.45
C SER A 306 -7.20 28.07 19.52
N ALA A 307 -6.36 27.70 18.51
CA ALA A 307 -5.89 28.63 17.49
C ALA A 307 -7.02 29.21 16.60
N ALA A 308 -8.28 28.79 16.81
CA ALA A 308 -9.45 29.27 16.06
C ALA A 308 -10.05 30.56 16.60
N ASP A 309 -9.68 30.99 17.80
CA ASP A 309 -10.27 32.21 18.45
C ASP A 309 -9.52 33.50 18.09
N GLY A 310 -8.52 33.43 17.18
CA GLY A 310 -7.64 34.56 16.82
C GLY A 310 -8.03 35.36 15.57
N VAL A 311 -9.18 35.10 14.94
CA VAL A 311 -9.59 35.83 13.71
C VAL A 311 -11.00 36.39 13.88
N THR A 312 -11.16 37.30 14.86
CA THR A 312 -12.20 38.34 14.82
C THR A 312 -11.75 39.47 15.69
N ALA A 313 -10.99 40.42 15.14
CA ALA A 313 -11.05 41.86 15.48
C ALA A 313 -9.96 42.61 14.71
N GLY A 314 -10.40 43.40 13.72
CA GLY A 314 -9.56 44.36 13.03
C GLY A 314 -10.10 44.66 11.65
#